data_583f238fe38a8435abbaa828465adef1
#
_entry.id   583f238fe38a8435abbaa828465adef1
#
_cell.length_a   1.000
_cell.length_b   1.000
_cell.length_c   1.000
_cell.angle_alpha   90.00
_cell.angle_beta   90.00
_cell.angle_gamma   90.00
#
_symmetry.space_group_name_H-M   'P 1'
#
loop_
_entity.id
_entity.type
_entity.pdbx_description
1 polymer ?
#
loop_
_entity_poly.entity_id
_entity_poly.type
_entity_poly.pdbx_seq_one_letter_code
_entity_poly.pdbx_strand_id
1 'polypeptide(L)'
;GVSVAREIELEDVFENMGAQLVKEVASKTADEAGDGTTTATVLAQEIARLGFEAVENGSNPMELKKGIEDAVKIVVKELGNQSIIIGSDKDKIKQIATISANNDNVIGELIAGAFEKVGKDGVITVEEGNGIETYMELVEGMQFDKGYVSPHFVTNPEKMMDTYDNPYILLYDGTLSSMTDLLPIL
;
A
#
# COMPACT_ATOMS: atom_id res chain seq x y z
N GLY A 1 8.30 -9.84 1.85
CA GLY A 1 7.45 -10.61 2.79
C GLY A 1 6.09 -10.94 2.20
N VAL A 2 5.29 -9.95 1.84
CA VAL A 2 3.92 -10.17 1.32
C VAL A 2 3.89 -10.98 0.02
N SER A 3 4.83 -10.77 -0.90
CA SER A 3 4.92 -11.53 -2.15
C SER A 3 5.12 -13.02 -1.88
N VAL A 4 6.02 -13.36 -0.96
CA VAL A 4 6.24 -14.75 -0.55
C VAL A 4 4.99 -15.31 0.17
N ALA A 5 4.36 -14.52 1.03
CA ALA A 5 3.17 -14.96 1.72
C ALA A 5 2.01 -15.28 0.76
N ARG A 6 1.84 -14.52 -0.31
CA ARG A 6 0.80 -14.73 -1.31
C ARG A 6 0.94 -16.04 -2.08
N GLU A 7 2.15 -16.55 -2.25
CA GLU A 7 2.44 -17.80 -2.98
C GLU A 7 2.29 -19.07 -2.13
N ILE A 8 2.05 -18.94 -0.80
CA ILE A 8 1.92 -20.10 0.07
C ILE A 8 0.55 -20.75 -0.15
N GLU A 9 0.56 -22.02 -0.56
CA GLU A 9 -0.60 -22.90 -0.62
C GLU A 9 -0.24 -24.23 0.03
N LEU A 10 -1.18 -24.77 0.83
CA LEU A 10 -1.02 -26.05 1.52
C LEU A 10 -1.95 -27.08 0.91
N GLU A 11 -1.50 -28.35 0.88
CA GLU A 11 -2.25 -29.47 0.29
C GLU A 11 -3.51 -29.81 1.10
N ASP A 12 -3.44 -29.73 2.42
CA ASP A 12 -4.59 -29.96 3.28
C ASP A 12 -5.53 -28.74 3.26
N VAL A 13 -6.82 -28.99 3.00
CA VAL A 13 -7.83 -27.92 2.85
C VAL A 13 -8.01 -27.13 4.14
N PHE A 14 -7.98 -27.77 5.31
CA PHE A 14 -8.16 -27.08 6.60
C PHE A 14 -6.93 -26.29 6.99
N GLU A 15 -5.75 -26.84 6.79
CA GLU A 15 -4.49 -26.12 7.00
C GLU A 15 -4.38 -24.92 6.06
N ASN A 16 -4.81 -25.10 4.80
CA ASN A 16 -4.83 -24.01 3.82
C ASN A 16 -5.79 -22.88 4.19
N MET A 17 -6.95 -23.20 4.79
CA MET A 17 -7.85 -22.17 5.34
C MET A 17 -7.14 -21.30 6.40
N GLY A 18 -6.38 -21.93 7.31
CA GLY A 18 -5.55 -21.21 8.28
C GLY A 18 -4.49 -20.34 7.62
N ALA A 19 -3.78 -20.89 6.62
CA ALA A 19 -2.79 -20.16 5.84
C ALA A 19 -3.38 -18.93 5.15
N GLN A 20 -4.58 -19.01 4.58
CA GLN A 20 -5.26 -17.89 3.95
C GLN A 20 -5.56 -16.75 4.94
N LEU A 21 -5.99 -17.07 6.18
CA LEU A 21 -6.20 -16.07 7.21
C LEU A 21 -4.89 -15.33 7.58
N VAL A 22 -3.78 -16.06 7.67
CA VAL A 22 -2.47 -15.45 7.94
C VAL A 22 -1.98 -14.61 6.76
N LYS A 23 -2.22 -15.05 5.52
CA LYS A 23 -1.95 -14.25 4.31
C LYS A 23 -2.67 -12.90 4.32
N GLU A 24 -3.90 -12.88 4.83
CA GLU A 24 -4.69 -11.65 4.92
C GLU A 24 -4.00 -10.60 5.80
N VAL A 25 -3.36 -11.03 6.90
CA VAL A 25 -2.58 -10.13 7.78
C VAL A 25 -1.44 -9.46 7.00
N ALA A 26 -0.67 -10.26 6.25
CA ALA A 26 0.44 -9.73 5.45
C ALA A 26 -0.07 -8.76 4.35
N SER A 27 -1.17 -9.12 3.68
CA SER A 27 -1.75 -8.30 2.60
C SER A 27 -2.29 -6.97 3.12
N LYS A 28 -3.07 -6.97 4.19
CA LYS A 28 -3.57 -5.72 4.82
C LYS A 28 -2.44 -4.83 5.30
N THR A 29 -1.38 -5.41 5.89
CA THR A 29 -0.22 -4.63 6.33
C THR A 29 0.50 -3.99 5.13
N ALA A 30 0.62 -4.72 4.01
CA ALA A 30 1.20 -4.17 2.78
C ALA A 30 0.36 -3.03 2.21
N ASP A 31 -0.96 -3.18 2.19
CA ASP A 31 -1.88 -2.20 1.60
C ASP A 31 -1.95 -0.91 2.45
N GLU A 32 -1.89 -1.02 3.78
CA GLU A 32 -2.01 0.12 4.69
C GLU A 32 -0.67 0.82 5.00
N ALA A 33 0.41 0.06 5.16
CA ALA A 33 1.70 0.56 5.61
C ALA A 33 2.83 0.40 4.58
N GLY A 34 2.68 -0.48 3.60
CA GLY A 34 3.72 -0.78 2.60
C GLY A 34 4.93 -1.55 3.14
N ASP A 35 5.06 -1.70 4.45
CA ASP A 35 6.19 -2.36 5.12
C ASP A 35 5.74 -3.07 6.39
N GLY A 36 6.63 -3.87 7.00
CA GLY A 36 6.35 -4.57 8.25
C GLY A 36 5.50 -5.84 8.11
N THR A 37 5.30 -6.36 6.91
CA THR A 37 4.44 -7.52 6.63
C THR A 37 4.91 -8.78 7.35
N THR A 38 6.22 -9.04 7.41
CA THR A 38 6.78 -10.18 8.13
C THR A 38 6.60 -10.04 9.64
N THR A 39 6.84 -8.84 10.19
CA THR A 39 6.63 -8.56 11.62
C THR A 39 5.18 -8.75 12.01
N ALA A 40 4.24 -8.25 11.21
CA ALA A 40 2.82 -8.43 11.45
C ALA A 40 2.40 -9.92 11.43
N THR A 41 2.96 -10.70 10.51
CA THR A 41 2.71 -12.14 10.41
C THR A 41 3.20 -12.90 11.64
N VAL A 42 4.42 -12.59 12.12
CA VAL A 42 5.00 -13.20 13.33
C VAL A 42 4.17 -12.85 14.57
N LEU A 43 3.75 -11.59 14.69
CA LEU A 43 2.88 -11.16 15.80
C LEU A 43 1.52 -11.87 15.75
N ALA A 44 0.90 -11.97 14.57
CA ALA A 44 -0.36 -12.66 14.40
C ALA A 44 -0.26 -14.14 14.77
N GLN A 45 0.82 -14.82 14.36
CA GLN A 45 1.09 -16.20 14.72
C GLN A 45 1.12 -16.37 16.25
N GLU A 46 1.88 -15.55 16.96
CA GLU A 46 2.04 -15.69 18.39
C GLU A 46 0.77 -15.32 19.17
N ILE A 47 0.05 -14.28 18.74
CA ILE A 47 -1.26 -13.91 19.32
C ILE A 47 -2.26 -15.06 19.13
N ALA A 48 -2.31 -15.66 17.95
CA ALA A 48 -3.20 -16.79 17.68
C ALA A 48 -2.83 -18.02 18.55
N ARG A 49 -1.53 -18.37 18.61
CA ARG A 49 -1.05 -19.50 19.40
C ARG A 49 -1.42 -19.35 20.88
N LEU A 50 -1.14 -18.20 21.47
CA LEU A 50 -1.48 -17.92 22.88
C LEU A 50 -2.99 -17.83 23.09
N GLY A 51 -3.73 -17.32 22.10
CA GLY A 51 -5.18 -17.26 22.13
C GLY A 51 -5.83 -18.64 22.15
N PHE A 52 -5.37 -19.54 21.31
CA PHE A 52 -5.84 -20.94 21.30
C PHE A 52 -5.52 -21.66 22.62
N GLU A 53 -4.30 -21.52 23.12
CA GLU A 53 -3.90 -22.08 24.41
C GLU A 53 -4.80 -21.57 25.55
N ALA A 54 -5.12 -20.27 25.57
CA ALA A 54 -6.00 -19.69 26.59
C ALA A 54 -7.44 -20.27 26.49
N VAL A 55 -7.96 -20.46 25.28
CA VAL A 55 -9.30 -21.04 25.07
C VAL A 55 -9.32 -22.53 25.48
N GLU A 56 -8.30 -23.30 25.14
CA GLU A 56 -8.16 -24.70 25.56
C GLU A 56 -8.10 -24.82 27.10
N ASN A 57 -7.51 -23.84 27.78
CA ASN A 57 -7.48 -23.74 29.23
C ASN A 57 -8.78 -23.19 29.86
N GLY A 58 -9.83 -22.99 29.07
CA GLY A 58 -11.17 -22.63 29.53
C GLY A 58 -11.49 -21.12 29.51
N SER A 59 -10.64 -20.29 28.91
CA SER A 59 -10.97 -18.86 28.72
C SER A 59 -12.12 -18.68 27.71
N ASN A 60 -12.98 -17.69 27.98
CA ASN A 60 -14.05 -17.36 27.05
C ASN A 60 -13.48 -16.64 25.81
N PRO A 61 -13.69 -17.15 24.57
CA PRO A 61 -13.14 -16.55 23.36
C PRO A 61 -13.59 -15.10 23.13
N MET A 62 -14.81 -14.74 23.52
CA MET A 62 -15.34 -13.39 23.32
C MET A 62 -14.72 -12.38 24.30
N GLU A 63 -14.44 -12.83 25.53
CA GLU A 63 -13.74 -11.99 26.52
C GLU A 63 -12.26 -11.83 26.13
N LEU A 64 -11.65 -12.91 25.64
CA LEU A 64 -10.28 -12.86 25.13
C LEU A 64 -10.15 -11.90 23.95
N LYS A 65 -11.07 -11.96 22.97
CA LYS A 65 -11.12 -11.01 21.86
C LYS A 65 -11.19 -9.56 22.34
N LYS A 66 -12.08 -9.26 23.30
CA LYS A 66 -12.20 -7.92 23.87
C LYS A 66 -10.91 -7.49 24.58
N GLY A 67 -10.25 -8.38 25.30
CA GLY A 67 -8.97 -8.10 25.93
C GLY A 67 -7.87 -7.78 24.93
N ILE A 68 -7.80 -8.51 23.80
CA ILE A 68 -6.88 -8.23 22.69
C ILE A 68 -7.17 -6.86 22.08
N GLU A 69 -8.43 -6.53 21.79
CA GLU A 69 -8.82 -5.23 21.22
C GLU A 69 -8.43 -4.06 22.15
N ASP A 70 -8.63 -4.21 23.46
CA ASP A 70 -8.28 -3.19 24.43
C ASP A 70 -6.75 -3.05 24.58
N ALA A 71 -6.01 -4.15 24.56
CA ALA A 71 -4.55 -4.15 24.55
C ALA A 71 -3.99 -3.46 23.29
N VAL A 72 -4.55 -3.74 22.11
CA VAL A 72 -4.17 -3.09 20.85
C VAL A 72 -4.32 -1.57 20.93
N LYS A 73 -5.42 -1.05 21.49
CA LYS A 73 -5.62 0.40 21.65
C LYS A 73 -4.51 1.04 22.49
N ILE A 74 -4.10 0.36 23.56
CA ILE A 74 -3.02 0.85 24.45
C ILE A 74 -1.68 0.83 23.72
N VAL A 75 -1.37 -0.28 23.04
CA VAL A 75 -0.11 -0.44 22.31
C VAL A 75 -0.01 0.58 21.15
N VAL A 76 -1.07 0.77 20.37
CA VAL A 76 -1.10 1.75 19.28
C VAL A 76 -0.88 3.17 19.81
N LYS A 77 -1.51 3.52 20.93
CA LYS A 77 -1.29 4.83 21.56
C LYS A 77 0.17 5.01 21.99
N GLU A 78 0.77 3.99 22.58
CA GLU A 78 2.17 4.06 23.02
C GLU A 78 3.15 4.09 21.84
N LEU A 79 2.89 3.34 20.77
CA LEU A 79 3.65 3.44 19.53
C LEU A 79 3.60 4.85 18.93
N GLY A 80 2.45 5.51 19.00
CA GLY A 80 2.33 6.92 18.60
C GLY A 80 3.21 7.86 19.42
N ASN A 81 3.33 7.62 20.74
CA ASN A 81 4.20 8.40 21.61
C ASN A 81 5.70 8.19 21.32
N GLN A 82 6.07 6.98 20.89
CA GLN A 82 7.44 6.62 20.57
C GLN A 82 7.83 6.95 19.12
N SER A 83 6.86 7.21 18.26
CA SER A 83 7.11 7.52 16.85
C SER A 83 7.86 8.83 16.67
N ILE A 84 8.77 8.85 15.70
CA ILE A 84 9.55 10.04 15.35
C ILE A 84 8.98 10.63 14.06
N ILE A 85 8.55 11.88 14.12
CA ILE A 85 8.08 12.59 12.94
C ILE A 85 9.28 12.89 12.04
N ILE A 86 9.24 12.40 10.80
CA ILE A 86 10.31 12.54 9.83
C ILE A 86 10.24 13.90 9.12
N GLY A 87 9.03 14.38 8.79
CA GLY A 87 8.84 15.60 8.04
C GLY A 87 9.53 15.55 6.67
N SER A 88 10.35 16.58 6.37
CA SER A 88 11.12 16.69 5.13
C SER A 88 12.61 16.39 5.33
N ASP A 89 12.97 15.67 6.38
CA ASP A 89 14.36 15.29 6.68
C ASP A 89 14.86 14.26 5.66
N LYS A 90 15.69 14.69 4.72
CA LYS A 90 16.20 13.89 3.61
C LYS A 90 17.00 12.67 4.08
N ASP A 91 17.77 12.81 5.15
CA ASP A 91 18.61 11.72 5.66
C ASP A 91 17.73 10.62 6.27
N LYS A 92 16.68 10.99 6.99
CA LYS A 92 15.72 10.04 7.53
C LYS A 92 14.89 9.36 6.43
N ILE A 93 14.45 10.12 5.42
CA ILE A 93 13.76 9.56 4.25
C ILE A 93 14.67 8.55 3.55
N LYS A 94 15.95 8.91 3.31
CA LYS A 94 16.94 8.01 2.71
C LYS A 94 17.12 6.73 3.54
N GLN A 95 17.25 6.85 4.86
CA GLN A 95 17.41 5.69 5.75
C GLN A 95 16.21 4.74 5.67
N ILE A 96 14.99 5.26 5.69
CA ILE A 96 13.77 4.45 5.60
C ILE A 96 13.66 3.81 4.22
N ALA A 97 13.87 4.56 3.15
CA ALA A 97 13.85 4.03 1.79
C ALA A 97 14.91 2.93 1.59
N THR A 98 16.10 3.12 2.15
CA THR A 98 17.18 2.11 2.12
C THR A 98 16.75 0.83 2.83
N ILE A 99 16.17 0.92 4.03
CA ILE A 99 15.71 -0.26 4.78
C ILE A 99 14.58 -0.97 4.03
N SER A 100 13.61 -0.23 3.51
CA SER A 100 12.49 -0.78 2.73
C SER A 100 12.94 -1.43 1.44
N ALA A 101 14.04 -0.94 0.84
CA ALA A 101 14.70 -1.54 -0.32
C ALA A 101 15.72 -2.62 0.05
N ASN A 102 15.54 -3.31 1.17
CA ASN A 102 16.41 -4.39 1.62
C ASN A 102 17.88 -4.00 1.79
N ASN A 103 18.13 -2.82 2.35
CA ASN A 103 19.43 -2.18 2.56
C ASN A 103 20.16 -1.73 1.27
N ASP A 104 19.42 -1.52 0.19
CA ASP A 104 19.97 -0.93 -1.02
C ASP A 104 20.07 0.61 -0.88
N ASN A 105 21.31 1.09 -0.71
CA ASN A 105 21.58 2.53 -0.56
C ASN A 105 21.34 3.30 -1.87
N VAL A 106 21.48 2.68 -3.04
CA VAL A 106 21.28 3.34 -4.33
C VAL A 106 19.81 3.65 -4.51
N ILE A 107 18.94 2.69 -4.24
CA ILE A 107 17.48 2.90 -4.26
C ILE A 107 17.07 3.91 -3.19
N GLY A 108 17.64 3.82 -1.98
CA GLY A 108 17.36 4.77 -0.90
C GLY A 108 17.69 6.22 -1.28
N GLU A 109 18.79 6.44 -1.98
CA GLU A 109 19.21 7.75 -2.46
C GLU A 109 18.33 8.29 -3.59
N LEU A 110 17.96 7.43 -4.54
CA LEU A 110 17.04 7.77 -5.63
C LEU A 110 15.67 8.20 -5.09
N ILE A 111 15.10 7.45 -4.16
CA ILE A 111 13.81 7.78 -3.55
C ILE A 111 13.88 9.07 -2.73
N ALA A 112 14.93 9.26 -1.93
CA ALA A 112 15.11 10.51 -1.18
C ALA A 112 15.27 11.71 -2.11
N GLY A 113 15.97 11.55 -3.22
CA GLY A 113 16.09 12.57 -4.27
C GLY A 113 14.77 12.86 -4.99
N ALA A 114 13.94 11.84 -5.18
CA ALA A 114 12.59 12.00 -5.72
C ALA A 114 11.71 12.83 -4.77
N PHE A 115 11.68 12.48 -3.48
CA PHE A 115 10.94 13.25 -2.46
C PHE A 115 11.38 14.72 -2.40
N GLU A 116 12.66 14.99 -2.53
CA GLU A 116 13.18 16.37 -2.56
C GLU A 116 12.64 17.18 -3.74
N LYS A 117 12.45 16.52 -4.90
CA LYS A 117 11.99 17.17 -6.13
C LYS A 117 10.46 17.33 -6.18
N VAL A 118 9.72 16.29 -5.81
CA VAL A 118 8.25 16.32 -5.89
C VAL A 118 7.61 16.98 -4.66
N GLY A 119 8.37 17.11 -3.57
CA GLY A 119 7.86 17.67 -2.33
C GLY A 119 6.98 16.71 -1.54
N LYS A 120 6.42 17.25 -0.45
CA LYS A 120 5.68 16.46 0.56
C LYS A 120 4.37 15.84 0.05
N ASP A 121 3.74 16.51 -0.90
CA ASP A 121 2.43 16.13 -1.46
C ASP A 121 2.57 15.45 -2.84
N GLY A 122 3.82 15.22 -3.28
CA GLY A 122 4.10 14.56 -4.55
C GLY A 122 3.87 13.05 -4.49
N VAL A 123 3.50 12.48 -5.60
CA VAL A 123 3.32 11.03 -5.76
C VAL A 123 4.58 10.44 -6.37
N ILE A 124 5.09 9.36 -5.77
CA ILE A 124 6.22 8.60 -6.29
C ILE A 124 5.70 7.22 -6.63
N THR A 125 5.83 6.82 -7.90
CA THR A 125 5.52 5.48 -8.39
C THR A 125 6.81 4.74 -8.72
N VAL A 126 6.81 3.42 -8.55
CA VAL A 126 7.93 2.53 -8.90
C VAL A 126 7.43 1.56 -9.94
N GLU A 127 8.07 1.53 -11.10
CA GLU A 127 7.70 0.70 -12.24
C GLU A 127 8.92 -0.08 -12.74
N GLU A 128 8.67 -1.22 -13.38
CA GLU A 128 9.72 -1.96 -14.06
C GLU A 128 10.16 -1.25 -15.34
N GLY A 129 11.44 -0.87 -15.39
CA GLY A 129 12.03 -0.24 -16.57
C GLY A 129 12.48 -1.26 -17.61
N ASN A 130 12.49 -0.86 -18.88
CA ASN A 130 13.01 -1.69 -19.99
C ASN A 130 14.55 -1.67 -20.11
N GLY A 131 15.23 -0.93 -19.24
CA GLY A 131 16.68 -0.75 -19.24
C GLY A 131 17.41 -1.57 -18.17
N ILE A 132 18.75 -1.51 -18.19
CA ILE A 132 19.62 -2.18 -17.21
C ILE A 132 19.80 -1.28 -15.97
N GLU A 133 19.70 0.03 -16.14
CA GLU A 133 19.96 0.99 -15.09
C GLU A 133 18.65 1.50 -14.47
N THR A 134 18.65 1.65 -13.15
CA THR A 134 17.55 2.30 -12.42
C THR A 134 17.70 3.81 -12.52
N TYR A 135 16.68 4.49 -12.98
CA TYR A 135 16.67 5.95 -13.12
C TYR A 135 15.37 6.54 -12.57
N MET A 136 15.41 7.83 -12.34
CA MET A 136 14.26 8.61 -11.88
C MET A 136 13.82 9.55 -12.99
N GLU A 137 12.53 9.50 -13.32
CA GLU A 137 11.90 10.46 -14.22
C GLU A 137 10.97 11.38 -13.42
N LEU A 138 11.07 12.66 -13.66
CA LEU A 138 10.18 13.64 -13.05
C LEU A 138 9.16 14.10 -14.08
N VAL A 139 7.90 13.87 -13.77
CA VAL A 139 6.77 14.34 -14.58
C VAL A 139 6.06 15.46 -13.82
N GLU A 140 5.89 16.60 -14.46
CA GLU A 140 5.08 17.68 -13.89
C GLU A 140 3.60 17.33 -14.05
N GLY A 141 2.90 17.27 -12.93
CA GLY A 141 1.48 16.90 -12.90
C GLY A 141 1.21 15.69 -12.05
N MET A 142 0.19 14.91 -12.43
CA MET A 142 -0.21 13.70 -11.72
C MET A 142 -0.42 12.57 -12.73
N GLN A 143 0.12 11.40 -12.43
CA GLN A 143 -0.03 10.20 -13.23
C GLN A 143 -0.98 9.22 -12.52
N PHE A 144 -1.88 8.59 -13.27
CA PHE A 144 -2.81 7.58 -12.79
C PHE A 144 -2.60 6.28 -13.57
N ASP A 145 -2.81 5.15 -12.90
CA ASP A 145 -2.68 3.81 -13.49
C ASP A 145 -3.80 3.50 -14.50
N LYS A 146 -4.89 4.28 -14.47
CA LYS A 146 -6.06 4.08 -15.33
C LYS A 146 -6.16 5.20 -16.35
N GLY A 147 -6.15 4.83 -17.61
CA GLY A 147 -6.38 5.73 -18.72
C GLY A 147 -7.86 5.84 -19.12
N TYR A 148 -8.12 6.05 -20.41
CA TYR A 148 -9.47 6.15 -20.96
C TYR A 148 -10.27 4.85 -20.79
N VAL A 149 -11.57 4.97 -20.52
CA VAL A 149 -12.46 3.82 -20.28
C VAL A 149 -12.87 3.08 -21.54
N SER A 150 -12.64 3.65 -22.72
CA SER A 150 -12.98 3.04 -24.01
C SER A 150 -12.00 3.47 -25.10
N PRO A 151 -11.61 2.56 -26.03
CA PRO A 151 -10.79 2.91 -27.19
C PRO A 151 -11.43 3.96 -28.10
N HIS A 152 -12.73 4.21 -28.00
CA HIS A 152 -13.43 5.24 -28.76
C HIS A 152 -13.05 6.69 -28.37
N PHE A 153 -12.43 6.85 -27.18
CA PHE A 153 -11.94 8.16 -26.72
C PHE A 153 -10.56 8.52 -27.30
N VAL A 154 -9.89 7.59 -28.00
CA VAL A 154 -8.55 7.83 -28.55
C VAL A 154 -8.57 8.94 -29.58
N THR A 155 -7.83 10.02 -29.34
CA THR A 155 -7.66 11.15 -30.28
C THR A 155 -6.52 10.92 -31.26
N ASN A 156 -5.53 10.09 -30.90
CA ASN A 156 -4.42 9.70 -31.78
C ASN A 156 -4.35 8.17 -31.92
N PRO A 157 -4.93 7.58 -32.96
CA PRO A 157 -4.98 6.13 -33.15
C PRO A 157 -3.60 5.49 -33.40
N GLU A 158 -2.65 6.22 -33.97
CA GLU A 158 -1.31 5.68 -34.26
C GLU A 158 -0.50 5.43 -32.98
N LYS A 159 -0.68 6.30 -31.99
CA LYS A 159 0.01 6.19 -30.68
C LYS A 159 -0.89 5.59 -29.61
N MET A 160 -2.14 5.28 -29.92
CA MET A 160 -3.16 4.85 -28.95
C MET A 160 -3.20 5.77 -27.72
N MET A 161 -3.20 7.08 -27.98
CA MET A 161 -3.18 8.13 -26.95
C MET A 161 -4.40 9.04 -27.10
N ASP A 162 -4.85 9.54 -25.97
CA ASP A 162 -5.83 10.59 -25.85
C ASP A 162 -5.15 11.84 -25.26
N THR A 163 -5.12 12.94 -26.01
CA THR A 163 -4.39 14.15 -25.64
C THR A 163 -5.26 15.37 -25.79
N TYR A 164 -5.37 16.14 -24.75
CA TYR A 164 -6.07 17.42 -24.70
C TYR A 164 -5.12 18.51 -24.24
N ASP A 165 -5.25 19.69 -24.83
CA ASP A 165 -4.48 20.88 -24.46
C ASP A 165 -5.36 21.78 -23.58
N ASN A 166 -4.90 22.08 -22.37
CA ASN A 166 -5.62 22.85 -21.36
C ASN A 166 -7.08 22.40 -21.10
N PRO A 167 -7.36 21.11 -20.86
CA PRO A 167 -8.72 20.64 -20.65
C PRO A 167 -9.30 21.11 -19.32
N TYR A 168 -10.61 21.29 -19.26
CA TYR A 168 -11.33 21.33 -17.99
C TYR A 168 -11.45 19.91 -17.43
N ILE A 169 -11.14 19.73 -16.15
CA ILE A 169 -11.20 18.44 -15.49
C ILE A 169 -12.38 18.44 -14.52
N LEU A 170 -13.32 17.50 -14.74
CA LEU A 170 -14.40 17.23 -13.81
C LEU A 170 -13.99 16.11 -12.85
N LEU A 171 -13.95 16.42 -11.55
CA LEU A 171 -13.79 15.43 -10.51
C LEU A 171 -15.16 15.06 -9.95
N TYR A 172 -15.51 13.79 -10.03
CA TYR A 172 -16.80 13.28 -9.60
C TYR A 172 -16.65 11.97 -8.82
N ASP A 173 -17.15 11.94 -7.62
CA ASP A 173 -17.16 10.74 -6.76
C ASP A 173 -18.47 9.98 -6.96
N GLY A 174 -18.51 9.14 -7.99
CA GLY A 174 -19.68 8.34 -8.33
C GLY A 174 -19.66 7.82 -9.76
N THR A 175 -20.79 7.31 -10.21
CA THR A 175 -20.97 6.81 -11.59
C THR A 175 -21.88 7.75 -12.37
N LEU A 176 -21.36 8.30 -13.46
CA LEU A 176 -22.15 9.06 -14.43
C LEU A 176 -22.72 8.09 -15.46
N SER A 177 -24.01 7.82 -15.39
CA SER A 177 -24.69 6.86 -16.28
C SER A 177 -25.65 7.52 -17.28
N SER A 178 -25.93 8.81 -17.11
CA SER A 178 -26.85 9.56 -17.96
C SER A 178 -26.23 10.86 -18.45
N MET A 179 -26.47 11.17 -19.74
CA MET A 179 -26.09 12.45 -20.33
C MET A 179 -26.81 13.64 -19.66
N THR A 180 -28.01 13.40 -19.13
CA THR A 180 -28.80 14.40 -18.40
C THR A 180 -28.09 14.92 -17.15
N ASP A 181 -27.27 14.07 -16.51
CA ASP A 181 -26.52 14.44 -15.31
C ASP A 181 -25.32 15.35 -15.62
N LEU A 182 -24.85 15.32 -16.88
CA LEU A 182 -23.73 16.15 -17.37
C LEU A 182 -24.20 17.50 -17.92
N LEU A 183 -25.43 17.61 -18.41
CA LEU A 183 -25.95 18.81 -19.03
C LEU A 183 -25.83 20.10 -18.18
N PRO A 184 -26.00 20.06 -16.87
CA PRO A 184 -25.85 21.28 -16.05
C PRO A 184 -24.42 21.79 -15.94
N ILE A 185 -23.43 20.98 -16.32
CA ILE A 185 -21.99 21.25 -16.17
C ILE A 185 -21.36 21.64 -17.49
N LEU A 186 -21.97 21.21 -18.61
CA LEU A 186 -21.58 21.56 -19.99
C LEU A 186 -22.11 22.94 -20.37
#